data_f66b33dea4094d9888a2ca4562036645
#
_entry.id   f66b33dea4094d9888a2ca4562036645
#
_cell.length_a   1.000
_cell.length_b   1.000
_cell.length_c   1.000
_cell.angle_alpha   90.00
_cell.angle_beta   90.00
_cell.angle_gamma   90.00
#
_symmetry.space_group_name_H-M   'P 1'
#
loop_
_entity.id
_entity.type
_entity.pdbx_description
1 polymer ?
#
loop_
_entity_poly.entity_id
_entity_poly.type
_entity_poly.pdbx_seq_one_letter_code
_entity_poly.pdbx_strand_id
1 'polypeptide(L)'
;MTRAIVIGGGIAGLSSAALLARDGYDVTLLEKNASVGGRAGSWEKDGFRFDTGPSWYLMPEVFDHFFRLMGTTAAEHYQLLRLDPGYRVFFEEDVRAGTPPLDIRDSREANLDLFEQREPGSREKMSAYLDSAKDTYEMAKLRFLYTSFAKFGPLLRADVLKRLPKLLSLLRVSLADFAARYVSSPTLQQVLGYPAVFLGSSPYITPSMYHLMSYLDLEDGVLYPVGGFHKVIRGIEKVAEAAGVTIIRNARVTSIDTDGPGSGAHVTGVTYTGPRGGKPKTLLADVVVSSADLHHSETALLPPAQQTYSQKWWDTRVAGPSAVLVYLGVRGRMTQLDHHNLFFTSDWNDNFGRIFNEPRSIPDPASIYVCRPNTTDPFVAPGSDTNLFVLIPVPADPSIGAGGLDGQGSPQVEAAANAAIAQIARWAKVPDLAERIVVRRTIGPADFAGDLNTWLGTALGPSHILKQSAFFRAGNKSKKVKGLYYSGGSSIPGIGLPMCLISSEILIKRLRGDGSTEPLPEPLFPTVDRTV
;
A
#
# COMPACT_ATOMS: atom_id res chain seq x y z
N MET A 1 -23.89 -21.71 13.10
CA MET A 1 -22.62 -20.95 12.95
C MET A 1 -22.93 -19.67 12.19
N THR A 2 -22.47 -18.52 12.65
CA THR A 2 -22.69 -17.22 11.97
C THR A 2 -21.92 -17.19 10.66
N ARG A 3 -22.61 -16.94 9.56
CA ARG A 3 -22.02 -16.95 8.21
C ARG A 3 -21.48 -15.58 7.87
N ALA A 4 -20.23 -15.53 7.42
CA ALA A 4 -19.59 -14.31 6.95
C ALA A 4 -19.13 -14.44 5.49
N ILE A 5 -19.37 -13.40 4.70
CA ILE A 5 -18.85 -13.32 3.33
C ILE A 5 -17.84 -12.18 3.27
N VAL A 6 -16.68 -12.45 2.68
CA VAL A 6 -15.63 -11.46 2.41
C VAL A 6 -15.55 -11.22 0.91
N ILE A 7 -15.68 -9.95 0.49
CA ILE A 7 -15.60 -9.52 -0.92
C ILE A 7 -14.20 -9.00 -1.21
N GLY A 8 -13.48 -9.67 -2.12
CA GLY A 8 -12.13 -9.31 -2.56
C GLY A 8 -11.03 -10.09 -1.84
N GLY A 9 -10.17 -10.77 -2.62
CA GLY A 9 -9.07 -11.62 -2.17
C GLY A 9 -7.72 -10.91 -2.10
N GLY A 10 -7.68 -9.58 -1.89
CA GLY A 10 -6.45 -8.87 -1.56
C GLY A 10 -5.96 -9.18 -0.15
N ILE A 11 -4.81 -8.63 0.26
CA ILE A 11 -4.23 -8.89 1.60
C ILE A 11 -5.23 -8.63 2.73
N ALA A 12 -6.00 -7.54 2.65
CA ALA A 12 -7.02 -7.22 3.66
C ALA A 12 -8.17 -8.21 3.68
N GLY A 13 -8.61 -8.70 2.52
CA GLY A 13 -9.67 -9.70 2.44
C GLY A 13 -9.24 -11.06 2.96
N LEU A 14 -8.06 -11.52 2.54
CA LEU A 14 -7.50 -12.77 3.03
C LEU A 14 -7.29 -12.76 4.55
N SER A 15 -6.68 -11.68 5.09
CA SER A 15 -6.47 -11.56 6.53
C SER A 15 -7.77 -11.40 7.31
N SER A 16 -8.76 -10.65 6.78
CA SER A 16 -10.09 -10.54 7.39
C SER A 16 -10.79 -11.90 7.43
N ALA A 17 -10.74 -12.65 6.34
CA ALA A 17 -11.34 -13.98 6.26
C ALA A 17 -10.68 -14.95 7.25
N ALA A 18 -9.34 -14.95 7.32
CA ALA A 18 -8.59 -15.77 8.26
C ALA A 18 -8.96 -15.46 9.72
N LEU A 19 -8.96 -14.18 10.10
CA LEU A 19 -9.29 -13.76 11.46
C LEU A 19 -10.76 -14.05 11.81
N LEU A 20 -11.71 -13.86 10.90
CA LEU A 20 -13.11 -14.22 11.11
C LEU A 20 -13.28 -15.73 11.33
N ALA A 21 -12.63 -16.56 10.50
CA ALA A 21 -12.68 -18.01 10.69
C ALA A 21 -12.06 -18.44 12.02
N ARG A 22 -10.95 -17.81 12.43
CA ARG A 22 -10.33 -18.02 13.73
C ARG A 22 -11.24 -17.57 14.88
N ASP A 23 -12.05 -16.52 14.67
CA ASP A 23 -13.04 -16.02 15.63
C ASP A 23 -14.34 -16.86 15.68
N GLY A 24 -14.48 -17.88 14.83
CA GLY A 24 -15.59 -18.85 14.89
C GLY A 24 -16.69 -18.65 13.85
N TYR A 25 -16.49 -17.78 12.86
CA TYR A 25 -17.43 -17.63 11.74
C TYR A 25 -17.25 -18.74 10.70
N ASP A 26 -18.34 -19.08 9.98
CA ASP A 26 -18.29 -19.83 8.73
C ASP A 26 -18.04 -18.85 7.58
N VAL A 27 -16.85 -18.89 6.96
CA VAL A 27 -16.35 -17.82 6.09
C VAL A 27 -16.22 -18.27 4.64
N THR A 28 -16.86 -17.52 3.74
CA THR A 28 -16.63 -17.62 2.29
C THR A 28 -16.03 -16.31 1.76
N LEU A 29 -14.89 -16.40 1.08
CA LEU A 29 -14.25 -15.30 0.39
C LEU A 29 -14.50 -15.39 -1.11
N LEU A 30 -14.95 -14.27 -1.72
CA LEU A 30 -15.21 -14.15 -3.15
C LEU A 30 -14.17 -13.24 -3.80
N GLU A 31 -13.39 -13.77 -4.76
CA GLU A 31 -12.42 -13.03 -5.56
C GLU A 31 -12.84 -13.04 -7.04
N LYS A 32 -12.90 -11.85 -7.66
CA LYS A 32 -13.32 -11.72 -9.06
C LYS A 32 -12.29 -12.25 -10.07
N ASN A 33 -11.01 -12.21 -9.69
CA ASN A 33 -9.91 -12.67 -10.53
C ASN A 33 -9.59 -14.16 -10.33
N ALA A 34 -8.78 -14.72 -11.21
CA ALA A 34 -8.33 -16.12 -11.13
C ALA A 34 -7.34 -16.35 -9.98
N SER A 35 -6.70 -15.33 -9.46
CA SER A 35 -5.74 -15.38 -8.36
C SER A 35 -6.09 -14.36 -7.29
N VAL A 36 -5.72 -14.67 -6.05
CA VAL A 36 -5.76 -13.75 -4.91
C VAL A 36 -4.51 -12.87 -4.89
N GLY A 37 -4.50 -11.84 -4.02
CA GLY A 37 -3.39 -10.91 -3.81
C GLY A 37 -3.75 -9.46 -4.12
N GLY A 38 -4.69 -9.21 -5.01
CA GLY A 38 -5.09 -7.86 -5.40
C GLY A 38 -3.90 -7.06 -5.92
N ARG A 39 -3.58 -5.91 -5.27
CA ARG A 39 -2.40 -5.09 -5.61
C ARG A 39 -1.06 -5.78 -5.33
N ALA A 40 -1.01 -6.74 -4.41
CA ALA A 40 0.18 -7.53 -4.09
C ALA A 40 0.20 -8.88 -4.86
N GLY A 41 -0.29 -8.88 -6.09
CA GLY A 41 -0.24 -10.03 -6.98
C GLY A 41 1.16 -10.28 -7.57
N SER A 42 1.27 -11.29 -8.42
CA SER A 42 2.48 -11.58 -9.19
C SER A 42 2.16 -11.90 -10.65
N TRP A 43 3.15 -11.71 -11.50
CA TRP A 43 3.09 -12.03 -12.91
C TRP A 43 4.39 -12.69 -13.35
N GLU A 44 4.28 -13.74 -14.19
CA GLU A 44 5.43 -14.48 -14.68
C GLU A 44 5.39 -14.58 -16.21
N LYS A 45 6.56 -14.43 -16.83
CA LYS A 45 6.76 -14.67 -18.26
C LYS A 45 8.22 -15.03 -18.53
N ASP A 46 8.44 -16.05 -19.33
CA ASP A 46 9.76 -16.48 -19.84
C ASP A 46 10.81 -16.66 -18.73
N GLY A 47 10.41 -17.18 -17.56
CA GLY A 47 11.28 -17.41 -16.41
C GLY A 47 11.49 -16.19 -15.52
N PHE A 48 10.99 -15.02 -15.89
CA PHE A 48 10.96 -13.83 -15.03
C PHE A 48 9.71 -13.81 -14.16
N ARG A 49 9.88 -13.51 -12.87
CA ARG A 49 8.79 -13.27 -11.92
C ARG A 49 8.81 -11.82 -11.45
N PHE A 50 7.65 -11.20 -11.43
CA PHE A 50 7.44 -9.83 -10.98
C PHE A 50 6.36 -9.78 -9.91
N ASP A 51 6.62 -9.08 -8.81
CA ASP A 51 5.54 -8.58 -7.96
C ASP A 51 4.83 -7.43 -8.69
N THR A 52 3.49 -7.39 -8.65
CA THR A 52 2.73 -6.44 -9.47
C THR A 52 2.42 -5.12 -8.76
N GLY A 53 3.04 -4.86 -7.62
CA GLY A 53 2.82 -3.62 -6.87
C GLY A 53 3.83 -3.39 -5.75
N PRO A 54 3.47 -3.64 -4.49
CA PRO A 54 4.36 -3.34 -3.36
C PRO A 54 5.63 -4.18 -3.41
N SER A 55 6.75 -3.53 -3.08
CA SER A 55 8.09 -4.15 -3.07
C SER A 55 8.88 -3.82 -1.79
N TRP A 56 8.41 -2.89 -0.97
CA TRP A 56 9.02 -2.51 0.30
C TRP A 56 8.35 -3.24 1.46
N TYR A 57 9.13 -4.06 2.18
CA TYR A 57 8.65 -4.76 3.37
C TYR A 57 9.13 -4.00 4.61
N LEU A 58 8.22 -3.26 5.21
CA LEU A 58 8.42 -2.45 6.41
C LEU A 58 7.46 -2.94 7.50
N MET A 59 7.75 -2.65 8.78
CA MET A 59 6.94 -3.03 9.94
C MET A 59 6.76 -4.55 10.07
N PRO A 60 7.85 -5.34 10.11
CA PRO A 60 7.78 -6.81 10.16
C PRO A 60 6.96 -7.33 11.33
N GLU A 61 6.94 -6.60 12.44
CA GLU A 61 6.20 -6.96 13.64
C GLU A 61 4.67 -6.99 13.41
N VAL A 62 4.13 -6.21 12.47
CA VAL A 62 2.70 -6.21 12.15
C VAL A 62 2.32 -7.48 11.39
N PHE A 63 3.18 -7.92 10.48
CA PHE A 63 2.97 -9.19 9.77
C PHE A 63 3.09 -10.37 10.73
N ASP A 64 4.11 -10.39 11.59
CA ASP A 64 4.32 -11.47 12.54
C ASP A 64 3.17 -11.54 13.55
N HIS A 65 2.69 -10.38 14.03
CA HIS A 65 1.50 -10.29 14.87
C HIS A 65 0.27 -10.95 14.22
N PHE A 66 0.02 -10.67 12.92
CA PHE A 66 -1.06 -11.33 12.19
C PHE A 66 -0.91 -12.86 12.21
N PHE A 67 0.28 -13.38 11.90
CA PHE A 67 0.51 -14.83 11.92
C PHE A 67 0.37 -15.41 13.33
N ARG A 68 0.81 -14.70 14.38
CA ARG A 68 0.64 -15.12 15.78
C ARG A 68 -0.82 -15.13 16.20
N LEU A 69 -1.64 -14.18 15.75
CA LEU A 69 -3.09 -14.25 15.93
C LEU A 69 -3.66 -15.54 15.34
N MET A 70 -3.10 -16.03 14.24
CA MET A 70 -3.48 -17.29 13.61
C MET A 70 -2.85 -18.53 14.25
N GLY A 71 -1.96 -18.37 15.25
CA GLY A 71 -1.30 -19.47 15.97
C GLY A 71 -0.04 -20.01 15.30
N THR A 72 0.60 -19.24 14.43
CA THR A 72 1.86 -19.54 13.73
C THR A 72 2.76 -18.30 13.74
N THR A 73 3.86 -18.26 13.00
CA THR A 73 4.75 -17.11 12.86
C THR A 73 5.01 -16.78 11.39
N ALA A 74 5.40 -15.54 11.08
CA ALA A 74 5.75 -15.15 9.70
C ALA A 74 6.91 -16.01 9.15
N ALA A 75 7.88 -16.35 9.99
CA ALA A 75 9.06 -17.14 9.64
C ALA A 75 8.72 -18.58 9.20
N GLU A 76 7.58 -19.14 9.62
CA GLU A 76 7.11 -20.46 9.17
C GLU A 76 6.55 -20.42 7.72
N HIS A 77 6.31 -19.25 7.16
CA HIS A 77 5.70 -19.09 5.84
C HIS A 77 6.64 -18.51 4.79
N TYR A 78 7.57 -17.64 5.17
CA TYR A 78 8.56 -17.04 4.28
C TYR A 78 9.78 -16.55 5.04
N GLN A 79 10.91 -16.45 4.32
CA GLN A 79 12.15 -15.91 4.84
C GLN A 79 12.25 -14.42 4.52
N LEU A 80 12.76 -13.63 5.48
CA LEU A 80 13.09 -12.22 5.28
C LEU A 80 14.61 -12.04 5.19
N LEU A 81 15.03 -11.19 4.26
CA LEU A 81 16.40 -10.71 4.15
C LEU A 81 16.42 -9.19 4.39
N ARG A 82 17.39 -8.73 5.15
CA ARG A 82 17.65 -7.32 5.39
C ARG A 82 18.51 -6.78 4.26
N LEU A 83 18.13 -5.63 3.70
CA LEU A 83 18.83 -5.03 2.57
C LEU A 83 19.85 -4.00 3.04
N ASP A 84 21.09 -4.10 2.51
CA ASP A 84 22.13 -3.09 2.67
C ASP A 84 22.91 -2.93 1.36
N PRO A 85 22.79 -1.79 0.67
CA PRO A 85 21.98 -0.63 1.05
C PRO A 85 20.49 -0.96 1.03
N GLY A 86 19.73 -0.28 1.92
CA GLY A 86 18.29 -0.34 1.91
C GLY A 86 17.70 0.16 0.58
N TYR A 87 18.28 1.25 0.05
CA TYR A 87 17.97 1.77 -1.29
C TYR A 87 19.04 2.73 -1.79
N ARG A 88 19.09 2.91 -3.12
CA ARG A 88 19.97 3.82 -3.85
C ARG A 88 19.18 4.98 -4.42
N VAL A 89 19.70 6.20 -4.31
CA VAL A 89 19.06 7.41 -4.86
C VAL A 89 19.93 8.04 -5.93
N PHE A 90 19.36 8.19 -7.12
CA PHE A 90 19.91 8.97 -8.23
C PHE A 90 19.25 10.34 -8.24
N PHE A 91 19.99 11.39 -7.96
CA PHE A 91 19.51 12.77 -8.08
C PHE A 91 19.87 13.33 -9.46
N GLU A 92 18.95 14.02 -10.10
CA GLU A 92 19.19 14.60 -11.42
C GLU A 92 20.41 15.54 -11.44
N GLU A 93 20.60 16.33 -10.39
CA GLU A 93 21.75 17.23 -10.27
C GLU A 93 23.06 16.46 -10.14
N ASP A 94 23.10 15.40 -9.35
CA ASP A 94 24.28 14.54 -9.21
C ASP A 94 24.64 13.85 -10.52
N VAL A 95 23.63 13.37 -11.25
CA VAL A 95 23.83 12.76 -12.58
C VAL A 95 24.47 13.77 -13.53
N ARG A 96 23.97 15.02 -13.57
CA ARG A 96 24.55 16.10 -14.37
C ARG A 96 25.97 16.46 -13.96
N ALA A 97 26.27 16.43 -12.66
CA ALA A 97 27.59 16.71 -12.10
C ALA A 97 28.56 15.53 -12.20
N GLY A 98 28.08 14.33 -12.56
CA GLY A 98 28.87 13.10 -12.57
C GLY A 98 29.12 12.52 -11.17
N THR A 99 28.42 13.01 -10.14
CA THR A 99 28.48 12.53 -8.76
C THR A 99 27.85 11.14 -8.65
N PRO A 100 28.44 10.20 -7.86
CA PRO A 100 27.82 8.89 -7.62
C PRO A 100 26.44 9.00 -6.93
N PRO A 101 25.56 8.01 -7.13
CA PRO A 101 24.30 7.94 -6.40
C PRO A 101 24.51 7.80 -4.90
N LEU A 102 23.49 8.15 -4.12
CA LEU A 102 23.50 8.06 -2.67
C LEU A 102 22.92 6.72 -2.22
N ASP A 103 23.70 5.94 -1.47
CA ASP A 103 23.27 4.65 -0.91
C ASP A 103 22.84 4.82 0.55
N ILE A 104 21.54 4.71 0.80
CA ILE A 104 20.98 4.71 2.15
C ILE A 104 21.24 3.34 2.78
N ARG A 105 21.92 3.35 3.91
CA ARG A 105 22.45 2.15 4.57
C ARG A 105 21.43 1.58 5.58
N ASP A 106 21.68 0.34 5.95
CA ASP A 106 20.93 -0.39 6.97
C ASP A 106 21.40 -0.07 8.41
N SER A 107 21.81 1.15 8.66
CA SER A 107 22.34 1.55 9.96
C SER A 107 22.12 3.05 10.18
N ARG A 108 21.51 3.39 11.32
CA ARG A 108 21.34 4.79 11.75
C ARG A 108 22.66 5.56 11.68
N GLU A 109 23.74 5.00 12.28
CA GLU A 109 25.03 5.68 12.35
C GLU A 109 25.63 5.92 10.96
N ALA A 110 25.55 4.91 10.08
CA ALA A 110 26.03 5.05 8.70
C ALA A 110 25.23 6.12 7.93
N ASN A 111 23.93 6.22 8.16
CA ASN A 111 23.10 7.24 7.53
C ASN A 111 23.39 8.63 8.10
N LEU A 112 23.65 8.77 9.41
CA LEU A 112 24.07 10.03 10.00
C LEU A 112 25.42 10.50 9.44
N ASP A 113 26.38 9.59 9.25
CA ASP A 113 27.67 9.90 8.59
C ASP A 113 27.46 10.33 7.13
N LEU A 114 26.57 9.66 6.41
CA LEU A 114 26.24 9.96 5.02
C LEU A 114 25.62 11.36 4.89
N PHE A 115 24.69 11.73 5.80
CA PHE A 115 24.10 13.06 5.83
C PHE A 115 25.12 14.14 6.17
N GLU A 116 26.02 13.87 7.15
CA GLU A 116 27.10 14.78 7.52
C GLU A 116 28.09 15.02 6.38
N GLN A 117 28.42 13.96 5.61
CA GLN A 117 29.28 14.10 4.41
C GLN A 117 28.62 14.93 3.33
N ARG A 118 27.30 14.81 3.17
CA ARG A 118 26.53 15.53 2.14
C ARG A 118 26.27 16.99 2.54
N GLU A 119 26.02 17.24 3.83
CA GLU A 119 25.75 18.55 4.44
C GLU A 119 26.46 18.63 5.78
N PRO A 120 27.70 19.21 5.85
CA PRO A 120 28.44 19.37 7.10
C PRO A 120 27.63 20.11 8.18
N GLY A 121 27.62 19.57 9.40
CA GLY A 121 26.85 20.08 10.53
C GLY A 121 25.38 19.58 10.57
N SER A 122 25.01 18.62 9.73
CA SER A 122 23.66 18.02 9.74
C SER A 122 23.50 16.87 10.73
N ARG A 123 24.58 16.21 11.17
CA ARG A 123 24.54 14.97 11.97
C ARG A 123 23.66 15.08 13.22
N GLU A 124 23.89 16.11 14.06
CA GLU A 124 23.12 16.30 15.30
C GLU A 124 21.65 16.59 15.01
N LYS A 125 21.37 17.43 14.00
CA LYS A 125 20.00 17.74 13.58
C LYS A 125 19.28 16.51 13.08
N MET A 126 19.96 15.68 12.28
CA MET A 126 19.41 14.43 11.76
C MET A 126 19.17 13.40 12.86
N SER A 127 20.09 13.30 13.84
CA SER A 127 19.84 12.49 15.03
C SER A 127 18.56 12.89 15.76
N ALA A 128 18.37 14.19 15.99
CA ALA A 128 17.15 14.71 16.61
C ALA A 128 15.89 14.49 15.77
N TYR A 129 16.01 14.56 14.43
CA TYR A 129 14.92 14.22 13.50
C TYR A 129 14.52 12.75 13.63
N LEU A 130 15.46 11.83 13.62
CA LEU A 130 15.21 10.38 13.75
C LEU A 130 14.64 10.01 15.12
N ASP A 131 15.12 10.64 16.21
CA ASP A 131 14.54 10.46 17.55
C ASP A 131 13.07 10.93 17.59
N SER A 132 12.77 12.05 16.94
CA SER A 132 11.39 12.52 16.79
C SER A 132 10.54 11.57 15.93
N ALA A 133 11.10 10.99 14.87
CA ALA A 133 10.44 10.04 14.00
C ALA A 133 10.08 8.76 14.77
N LYS A 134 11.03 8.22 15.52
CA LYS A 134 10.87 7.03 16.37
C LYS A 134 9.80 7.23 17.44
N ASP A 135 9.89 8.32 18.23
CA ASP A 135 8.88 8.65 19.26
C ASP A 135 7.48 8.80 18.66
N THR A 136 7.38 9.39 17.46
CA THR A 136 6.10 9.53 16.76
C THR A 136 5.57 8.19 16.25
N TYR A 137 6.45 7.30 15.73
CA TYR A 137 6.10 5.95 15.30
C TYR A 137 5.59 5.10 16.47
N GLU A 138 6.33 5.05 17.57
CA GLU A 138 5.94 4.28 18.76
C GLU A 138 4.59 4.74 19.32
N MET A 139 4.37 6.06 19.38
CA MET A 139 3.09 6.62 19.80
C MET A 139 1.96 6.25 18.82
N ALA A 140 2.21 6.36 17.51
CA ALA A 140 1.22 6.00 16.50
C ALA A 140 0.83 4.53 16.64
N LYS A 141 1.79 3.63 16.79
CA LYS A 141 1.56 2.19 16.99
C LYS A 141 0.76 1.91 18.27
N LEU A 142 1.14 2.53 19.38
CA LEU A 142 0.52 2.27 20.69
C LEU A 142 -0.90 2.84 20.84
N ARG A 143 -1.22 3.97 20.16
CA ARG A 143 -2.45 4.73 20.45
C ARG A 143 -3.38 4.95 19.26
N PHE A 144 -2.89 4.85 18.03
CA PHE A 144 -3.65 5.27 16.87
C PHE A 144 -3.87 4.17 15.84
N LEU A 145 -2.88 3.34 15.57
CA LEU A 145 -2.96 2.38 14.45
C LEU A 145 -3.99 1.30 14.68
N TYR A 146 -4.09 0.75 15.90
CA TYR A 146 -5.03 -0.33 16.24
C TYR A 146 -6.38 0.16 16.79
N THR A 147 -6.62 1.47 16.78
CA THR A 147 -7.89 2.01 17.27
C THR A 147 -8.97 2.03 16.19
N SER A 148 -10.16 1.60 16.56
CA SER A 148 -11.34 1.73 15.71
C SER A 148 -11.92 3.15 15.70
N PHE A 149 -11.43 4.07 16.55
CA PHE A 149 -12.03 5.39 16.83
C PHE A 149 -13.53 5.32 17.19
N ALA A 150 -14.00 4.18 17.71
CA ALA A 150 -15.39 4.03 18.17
C ALA A 150 -15.65 4.78 19.47
N LYS A 151 -14.61 4.96 20.28
CA LYS A 151 -14.65 5.68 21.55
C LYS A 151 -13.48 6.68 21.59
N PHE A 152 -13.75 7.91 22.04
CA PHE A 152 -12.73 8.95 22.16
C PHE A 152 -11.96 8.92 23.49
N GLY A 153 -12.46 8.20 24.49
CA GLY A 153 -11.83 8.10 25.82
C GLY A 153 -10.32 7.75 25.77
N PRO A 154 -9.89 6.78 24.96
CA PRO A 154 -8.47 6.46 24.85
C PRO A 154 -7.57 7.61 24.38
N LEU A 155 -8.10 8.57 23.61
CA LEU A 155 -7.38 9.75 23.13
C LEU A 155 -7.21 10.82 24.23
N LEU A 156 -7.97 10.73 25.32
CA LEU A 156 -7.90 11.64 26.48
C LEU A 156 -6.94 11.16 27.58
N ARG A 157 -6.12 10.13 27.29
CA ARG A 157 -5.12 9.62 28.25
C ARG A 157 -4.03 10.66 28.49
N ALA A 158 -3.47 10.67 29.69
CA ALA A 158 -2.48 11.65 30.12
C ALA A 158 -1.21 11.67 29.25
N ASP A 159 -0.78 10.53 28.73
CA ASP A 159 0.37 10.41 27.82
C ASP A 159 0.11 11.07 26.44
N VAL A 160 -1.12 10.96 25.91
CA VAL A 160 -1.54 11.65 24.69
C VAL A 160 -1.68 13.14 24.93
N LEU A 161 -2.31 13.55 26.04
CA LEU A 161 -2.52 14.96 26.38
C LEU A 161 -1.20 15.71 26.60
N LYS A 162 -0.21 15.08 27.25
CA LYS A 162 1.14 15.67 27.43
C LYS A 162 1.84 15.95 26.10
N ARG A 163 1.58 15.14 25.08
CA ARG A 163 2.18 15.25 23.73
C ARG A 163 1.32 16.05 22.75
N LEU A 164 0.14 16.50 23.18
CA LEU A 164 -0.82 17.22 22.34
C LEU A 164 -0.21 18.45 21.62
N PRO A 165 0.62 19.31 22.27
CA PRO A 165 1.25 20.44 21.59
C PRO A 165 2.16 19.99 20.43
N LYS A 166 2.97 18.92 20.63
CA LYS A 166 3.82 18.31 19.59
C LYS A 166 2.95 17.76 18.46
N LEU A 167 1.91 16.99 18.78
CA LEU A 167 1.00 16.40 17.79
C LEU A 167 0.30 17.48 16.95
N LEU A 168 -0.21 18.55 17.57
CA LEU A 168 -0.84 19.65 16.86
C LEU A 168 0.14 20.39 15.93
N SER A 169 1.39 20.56 16.36
CA SER A 169 2.45 21.11 15.50
C SER A 169 2.72 20.21 14.30
N LEU A 170 2.88 18.91 14.51
CA LEU A 170 3.14 17.93 13.45
C LEU A 170 1.97 17.77 12.47
N LEU A 171 0.75 18.06 12.88
CA LEU A 171 -0.43 18.03 12.01
C LEU A 171 -0.59 19.30 11.16
N ARG A 172 -0.03 20.44 11.59
CA ARG A 172 -0.19 21.74 10.91
C ARG A 172 0.89 22.06 9.90
N VAL A 173 2.06 21.49 10.08
CA VAL A 173 3.24 21.74 9.22
C VAL A 173 3.30 20.63 8.15
N SER A 174 3.69 20.98 6.92
CA SER A 174 3.92 19.99 5.87
C SER A 174 5.19 19.18 6.16
N LEU A 175 5.28 17.98 5.57
CA LEU A 175 6.47 17.15 5.68
C LEU A 175 7.70 17.85 5.07
N ALA A 176 7.53 18.53 3.92
CA ALA A 176 8.59 19.29 3.27
C ALA A 176 9.11 20.42 4.17
N ASP A 177 8.22 21.26 4.72
CA ASP A 177 8.61 22.36 5.61
C ASP A 177 9.25 21.85 6.90
N PHE A 178 8.83 20.69 7.38
CA PHE A 178 9.41 20.07 8.57
C PHE A 178 10.83 19.55 8.29
N ALA A 179 11.05 18.84 7.18
CA ALA A 179 12.36 18.37 6.76
C ALA A 179 13.36 19.55 6.57
N ALA A 180 12.90 20.66 5.99
CA ALA A 180 13.70 21.87 5.78
C ALA A 180 14.22 22.54 7.06
N ARG A 181 13.67 22.22 8.24
CA ARG A 181 14.18 22.70 9.53
C ARG A 181 15.45 21.98 9.98
N TYR A 182 15.69 20.79 9.46
CA TYR A 182 16.80 19.92 9.87
C TYR A 182 17.93 19.90 8.85
N VAL A 183 17.62 19.94 7.56
CA VAL A 183 18.60 19.93 6.47
C VAL A 183 18.28 21.02 5.46
N SER A 184 19.34 21.66 4.91
CA SER A 184 19.23 22.71 3.91
C SER A 184 19.38 22.15 2.49
N SER A 185 20.11 21.04 2.33
CA SER A 185 20.33 20.38 1.06
C SER A 185 19.03 19.92 0.41
N PRO A 186 18.70 20.35 -0.81
CA PRO A 186 17.49 19.90 -1.51
C PRO A 186 17.44 18.38 -1.68
N THR A 187 18.57 17.73 -1.95
CA THR A 187 18.65 16.28 -2.13
C THR A 187 18.35 15.52 -0.84
N LEU A 188 18.83 16.03 0.32
CA LEU A 188 18.50 15.44 1.62
C LEU A 188 17.03 15.69 2.00
N GLN A 189 16.48 16.88 1.67
CA GLN A 189 15.05 17.14 1.84
C GLN A 189 14.19 16.18 0.99
N GLN A 190 14.65 15.81 -0.20
CA GLN A 190 14.00 14.80 -1.04
C GLN A 190 14.02 13.42 -0.36
N VAL A 191 15.14 13.00 0.23
CA VAL A 191 15.22 11.73 1.00
C VAL A 191 14.25 11.74 2.18
N LEU A 192 14.07 12.85 2.88
CA LEU A 192 13.13 12.95 4.00
C LEU A 192 11.66 13.13 3.55
N GLY A 193 11.43 13.60 2.33
CA GLY A 193 10.12 13.91 1.78
C GLY A 193 9.48 12.77 0.98
N TYR A 194 10.29 11.89 0.35
CA TYR A 194 9.76 10.86 -0.56
C TYR A 194 8.77 9.88 0.10
N PRO A 195 8.81 9.59 1.42
CA PRO A 195 7.84 8.70 2.03
C PRO A 195 6.39 9.15 1.87
N ALA A 196 6.14 10.44 1.58
CA ALA A 196 4.80 10.94 1.25
C ALA A 196 4.16 10.21 0.06
N VAL A 197 4.96 9.71 -0.88
CA VAL A 197 4.48 8.95 -2.05
C VAL A 197 3.83 7.63 -1.62
N PHE A 198 4.37 6.95 -0.60
CA PHE A 198 3.76 5.74 -0.03
C PHE A 198 2.41 5.99 0.63
N LEU A 199 2.14 7.25 0.99
CA LEU A 199 0.88 7.70 1.57
C LEU A 199 -0.11 8.21 0.49
N GLY A 200 0.26 8.04 -0.78
CA GLY A 200 -0.54 8.55 -1.90
C GLY A 200 -0.67 10.07 -1.90
N SER A 201 0.39 10.79 -1.51
CA SER A 201 0.34 12.24 -1.30
C SER A 201 1.65 12.91 -1.74
N SER A 202 1.69 14.23 -1.68
CA SER A 202 2.87 15.06 -1.89
C SER A 202 3.47 15.49 -0.55
N PRO A 203 4.79 15.62 -0.40
CA PRO A 203 5.41 16.12 0.83
C PRO A 203 4.97 17.53 1.21
N TYR A 204 4.48 18.32 0.25
CA TYR A 204 4.02 19.70 0.46
C TYR A 204 2.64 19.81 1.12
N ILE A 205 1.82 18.75 1.07
CA ILE A 205 0.47 18.71 1.65
C ILE A 205 0.29 17.60 2.69
N THR A 206 1.23 16.68 2.80
CA THR A 206 1.24 15.64 3.82
C THR A 206 1.63 16.24 5.16
N PRO A 207 0.86 16.00 6.25
CA PRO A 207 1.25 16.43 7.60
C PRO A 207 2.60 15.87 8.02
N SER A 208 3.42 16.68 8.70
CA SER A 208 4.75 16.28 9.13
C SER A 208 4.78 15.16 10.16
N MET A 209 3.64 14.80 10.76
CA MET A 209 3.57 13.59 11.60
C MET A 209 4.03 12.33 10.86
N TYR A 210 3.92 12.32 9.53
CA TYR A 210 4.37 11.20 8.70
C TYR A 210 5.90 11.12 8.51
N HIS A 211 6.68 12.05 9.12
CA HIS A 211 8.14 11.87 9.24
C HIS A 211 8.51 10.59 10.01
N LEU A 212 7.54 10.02 10.75
CA LEU A 212 7.69 8.70 11.37
C LEU A 212 8.14 7.61 10.38
N MET A 213 7.82 7.76 9.06
CA MET A 213 8.26 6.82 8.03
C MET A 213 9.77 6.80 7.86
N SER A 214 10.47 7.92 8.14
CA SER A 214 11.93 7.97 8.08
C SER A 214 12.61 7.14 9.17
N TYR A 215 11.93 6.85 10.28
CA TYR A 215 12.42 5.86 11.24
C TYR A 215 12.47 4.46 10.61
N LEU A 216 11.44 4.09 9.83
CA LEU A 216 11.32 2.76 9.24
C LEU A 216 12.39 2.47 8.19
N ASP A 217 12.78 3.46 7.39
CA ASP A 217 13.73 3.26 6.30
C ASP A 217 15.18 3.65 6.63
N LEU A 218 15.40 4.61 7.55
CA LEU A 218 16.73 5.09 7.90
C LEU A 218 17.31 4.47 9.19
N GLU A 219 16.48 3.82 10.03
CA GLU A 219 16.91 3.21 11.30
C GLU A 219 16.43 1.76 11.47
N ASP A 220 15.12 1.48 11.25
CA ASP A 220 14.56 0.13 11.39
C ASP A 220 14.98 -0.80 10.24
N GLY A 221 15.17 -0.23 9.05
CA GLY A 221 15.72 -0.87 7.84
C GLY A 221 14.67 -1.50 6.93
N VAL A 222 15.09 -1.72 5.69
CA VAL A 222 14.24 -2.27 4.63
C VAL A 222 14.46 -3.77 4.50
N LEU A 223 13.36 -4.53 4.46
CA LEU A 223 13.40 -5.98 4.33
C LEU A 223 12.84 -6.43 2.97
N TYR A 224 13.23 -7.64 2.56
CA TYR A 224 12.71 -8.31 1.38
C TYR A 224 12.27 -9.74 1.71
N PRO A 225 11.02 -10.12 1.40
CA PRO A 225 10.58 -11.51 1.52
C PRO A 225 11.11 -12.32 0.34
N VAL A 226 11.91 -13.35 0.59
CA VAL A 226 12.49 -14.21 -0.45
C VAL A 226 11.39 -14.84 -1.30
N GLY A 227 11.47 -14.67 -2.61
CA GLY A 227 10.43 -15.01 -3.57
C GLY A 227 9.40 -13.92 -3.81
N GLY A 228 9.58 -12.72 -3.21
CA GLY A 228 8.71 -11.54 -3.37
C GLY A 228 7.46 -11.57 -2.49
N PHE A 229 6.65 -10.52 -2.59
CA PHE A 229 5.37 -10.40 -1.86
C PHE A 229 4.38 -11.52 -2.19
N HIS A 230 4.54 -12.18 -3.33
CA HIS A 230 3.81 -13.39 -3.64
C HIS A 230 3.89 -14.45 -2.52
N LYS A 231 5.05 -14.61 -1.87
CA LYS A 231 5.21 -15.55 -0.75
C LYS A 231 4.43 -15.12 0.49
N VAL A 232 4.38 -13.83 0.76
CA VAL A 232 3.59 -13.27 1.87
C VAL A 232 2.10 -13.54 1.64
N ILE A 233 1.59 -13.24 0.44
CA ILE A 233 0.19 -13.51 0.07
C ILE A 233 -0.15 -15.01 0.18
N ARG A 234 0.74 -15.88 -0.31
CA ARG A 234 0.57 -17.34 -0.19
C ARG A 234 0.57 -17.82 1.27
N GLY A 235 1.40 -17.22 2.13
CA GLY A 235 1.39 -17.50 3.57
C GLY A 235 0.04 -17.16 4.20
N ILE A 236 -0.50 -15.97 3.89
CA ILE A 236 -1.81 -15.53 4.41
C ILE A 236 -2.95 -16.39 3.85
N GLU A 237 -2.93 -16.71 2.55
CA GLU A 237 -3.89 -17.62 1.90
C GLU A 237 -3.91 -18.99 2.58
N LYS A 238 -2.73 -19.57 2.81
CA LYS A 238 -2.56 -20.88 3.45
C LYS A 238 -3.15 -20.91 4.88
N VAL A 239 -2.90 -19.88 5.70
CA VAL A 239 -3.46 -19.84 7.06
C VAL A 239 -4.97 -19.59 7.04
N ALA A 240 -5.50 -18.86 6.05
CA ALA A 240 -6.94 -18.69 5.86
C ALA A 240 -7.62 -20.02 5.50
N GLU A 241 -7.07 -20.76 4.54
CA GLU A 241 -7.56 -22.10 4.16
C GLU A 241 -7.47 -23.09 5.32
N ALA A 242 -6.36 -23.10 6.06
CA ALA A 242 -6.18 -23.94 7.25
C ALA A 242 -7.18 -23.61 8.38
N ALA A 243 -7.63 -22.37 8.47
CA ALA A 243 -8.68 -21.94 9.39
C ALA A 243 -10.10 -22.31 8.93
N GLY A 244 -10.26 -22.90 7.72
CA GLY A 244 -11.53 -23.34 7.17
C GLY A 244 -12.22 -22.32 6.25
N VAL A 245 -11.51 -21.29 5.77
CA VAL A 245 -12.08 -20.33 4.80
C VAL A 245 -12.29 -21.00 3.45
N THR A 246 -13.50 -20.89 2.89
CA THR A 246 -13.79 -21.26 1.51
C THR A 246 -13.46 -20.12 0.57
N ILE A 247 -12.48 -20.27 -0.32
CA ILE A 247 -12.08 -19.24 -1.29
C ILE A 247 -12.64 -19.57 -2.67
N ILE A 248 -13.54 -18.72 -3.18
CA ILE A 248 -14.14 -18.85 -4.53
C ILE A 248 -13.53 -17.78 -5.43
N ARG A 249 -12.69 -18.22 -6.37
CA ARG A 249 -12.07 -17.35 -7.39
C ARG A 249 -12.96 -17.24 -8.63
N ASN A 250 -12.70 -16.24 -9.48
CA ASN A 250 -13.51 -15.93 -10.65
C ASN A 250 -14.98 -15.67 -10.29
N ALA A 251 -15.23 -15.08 -9.12
CA ALA A 251 -16.54 -14.79 -8.55
C ALA A 251 -16.68 -13.27 -8.35
N ARG A 252 -17.26 -12.60 -9.36
CA ARG A 252 -17.48 -11.14 -9.32
C ARG A 252 -18.78 -10.86 -8.55
N VAL A 253 -18.67 -10.28 -7.37
CA VAL A 253 -19.83 -9.76 -6.63
C VAL A 253 -20.43 -8.59 -7.41
N THR A 254 -21.76 -8.61 -7.57
CA THR A 254 -22.53 -7.61 -8.31
C THR A 254 -23.49 -6.83 -7.42
N SER A 255 -23.86 -7.36 -6.25
CA SER A 255 -24.64 -6.64 -5.23
C SER A 255 -24.36 -7.16 -3.83
N ILE A 256 -24.53 -6.30 -2.84
CA ILE A 256 -24.70 -6.64 -1.44
C ILE A 256 -26.19 -6.64 -1.16
N ASP A 257 -26.72 -7.80 -0.79
CA ASP A 257 -28.17 -8.00 -0.65
C ASP A 257 -28.61 -7.68 0.78
N THR A 258 -29.78 -7.05 0.93
CA THR A 258 -30.32 -6.57 2.22
C THR A 258 -31.81 -6.87 2.34
N ASP A 259 -32.34 -6.88 3.57
CA ASP A 259 -33.74 -7.16 3.90
C ASP A 259 -34.72 -5.98 3.60
N GLY A 260 -34.20 -4.84 3.09
CA GLY A 260 -35.01 -3.69 2.74
C GLY A 260 -34.23 -2.64 1.96
N PRO A 261 -34.91 -1.71 1.28
CA PRO A 261 -34.25 -0.73 0.40
C PRO A 261 -33.67 0.48 1.12
N GLY A 262 -33.99 0.68 2.40
CA GLY A 262 -33.69 1.91 3.14
C GLY A 262 -32.47 1.81 4.04
N SER A 263 -32.16 2.93 4.69
CA SER A 263 -31.18 2.99 5.77
C SER A 263 -31.66 2.19 6.98
N GLY A 264 -30.74 1.43 7.60
CA GLY A 264 -31.01 0.58 8.76
C GLY A 264 -31.33 -0.88 8.41
N ALA A 265 -31.44 -1.21 7.11
CA ALA A 265 -31.55 -2.58 6.63
C ALA A 265 -30.37 -3.45 7.11
N HIS A 266 -30.58 -4.77 7.19
CA HIS A 266 -29.54 -5.74 7.50
C HIS A 266 -29.05 -6.41 6.21
N VAL A 267 -27.79 -6.82 6.17
CA VAL A 267 -27.29 -7.70 5.11
C VAL A 267 -28.01 -9.03 5.17
N THR A 268 -28.31 -9.60 4.01
CA THR A 268 -28.86 -10.97 3.88
C THR A 268 -27.91 -11.86 3.09
N GLY A 269 -26.94 -11.28 2.40
CA GLY A 269 -25.94 -11.98 1.61
C GLY A 269 -25.33 -11.13 0.52
N VAL A 270 -24.87 -11.80 -0.51
CA VAL A 270 -24.34 -11.18 -1.74
C VAL A 270 -24.80 -11.94 -2.97
N THR A 271 -24.98 -11.23 -4.08
CA THR A 271 -25.15 -11.82 -5.40
C THR A 271 -23.86 -11.66 -6.20
N TYR A 272 -23.41 -12.73 -6.87
CA TYR A 272 -22.20 -12.75 -7.68
C TYR A 272 -22.40 -13.50 -9.00
N THR A 273 -21.54 -13.24 -9.96
CA THR A 273 -21.49 -13.94 -11.25
C THR A 273 -20.15 -14.64 -11.39
N GLY A 274 -20.15 -15.77 -12.14
CA GLY A 274 -18.94 -16.44 -12.56
C GLY A 274 -18.20 -15.72 -13.68
N PRO A 275 -17.10 -16.31 -14.20
CA PRO A 275 -16.37 -15.76 -15.34
C PRO A 275 -17.30 -15.56 -16.54
N ARG A 276 -17.09 -14.49 -17.30
CA ARG A 276 -17.87 -14.16 -18.52
C ARG A 276 -19.38 -13.87 -18.28
N GLY A 277 -19.77 -13.46 -17.08
CA GLY A 277 -21.15 -13.02 -16.82
C GLY A 277 -22.19 -14.15 -16.77
N GLY A 278 -21.83 -15.31 -16.23
CA GLY A 278 -22.76 -16.44 -16.03
C GLY A 278 -23.99 -16.07 -15.20
N LYS A 279 -24.94 -17.01 -15.05
CA LYS A 279 -26.16 -16.78 -14.23
C LYS A 279 -25.78 -16.29 -12.83
N PRO A 280 -26.43 -15.21 -12.32
CA PRO A 280 -26.21 -14.75 -10.97
C PRO A 280 -26.47 -15.85 -9.93
N LYS A 281 -25.64 -15.91 -8.90
CA LYS A 281 -25.77 -16.82 -7.76
C LYS A 281 -25.82 -15.98 -6.49
N THR A 282 -26.67 -16.35 -5.55
CA THR A 282 -26.78 -15.69 -4.26
C THR A 282 -26.20 -16.59 -3.18
N LEU A 283 -25.36 -16.00 -2.29
CA LEU A 283 -24.92 -16.60 -1.04
C LEU A 283 -25.49 -15.82 0.12
N LEU A 284 -26.07 -16.53 1.07
CA LEU A 284 -26.65 -15.93 2.27
C LEU A 284 -25.57 -15.74 3.35
N ALA A 285 -25.63 -14.61 4.04
CA ALA A 285 -24.70 -14.29 5.14
C ALA A 285 -25.37 -13.39 6.20
N ASP A 286 -24.86 -13.51 7.42
CA ASP A 286 -25.26 -12.68 8.55
C ASP A 286 -24.33 -11.46 8.68
N VAL A 287 -23.10 -11.58 8.15
CA VAL A 287 -22.07 -10.54 8.10
C VAL A 287 -21.44 -10.49 6.69
N VAL A 288 -21.31 -9.29 6.15
CA VAL A 288 -20.57 -9.04 4.89
C VAL A 288 -19.43 -8.09 5.16
N VAL A 289 -18.23 -8.46 4.74
CA VAL A 289 -17.02 -7.62 4.80
C VAL A 289 -16.58 -7.30 3.39
N SER A 290 -16.62 -6.03 2.98
CA SER A 290 -16.03 -5.63 1.71
C SER A 290 -14.58 -5.17 1.91
N SER A 291 -13.65 -5.90 1.29
CA SER A 291 -12.24 -5.57 1.16
C SER A 291 -11.89 -5.14 -0.28
N ALA A 292 -12.90 -5.01 -1.14
CA ALA A 292 -12.79 -4.37 -2.43
C ALA A 292 -12.61 -2.85 -2.27
N ASP A 293 -12.34 -2.13 -3.36
CA ASP A 293 -12.29 -0.67 -3.29
C ASP A 293 -13.58 -0.10 -2.67
N LEU A 294 -13.43 0.84 -1.73
CA LEU A 294 -14.56 1.34 -0.95
C LEU A 294 -15.54 2.14 -1.80
N HIS A 295 -15.03 2.90 -2.79
CA HIS A 295 -15.91 3.60 -3.73
C HIS A 295 -16.78 2.61 -4.49
N HIS A 296 -16.16 1.57 -5.06
CA HIS A 296 -16.88 0.50 -5.76
C HIS A 296 -17.90 -0.20 -4.84
N SER A 297 -17.48 -0.52 -3.61
CA SER A 297 -18.37 -1.19 -2.63
C SER A 297 -19.61 -0.38 -2.31
N GLU A 298 -19.46 0.94 -2.15
CA GLU A 298 -20.54 1.83 -1.78
C GLU A 298 -21.41 2.23 -2.99
N THR A 299 -20.78 2.57 -4.13
CA THR A 299 -21.51 3.18 -5.25
C THR A 299 -21.99 2.17 -6.30
N ALA A 300 -21.36 0.99 -6.39
CA ALA A 300 -21.71 -0.03 -7.36
C ALA A 300 -22.43 -1.25 -6.76
N LEU A 301 -22.15 -1.59 -5.47
CA LEU A 301 -22.75 -2.77 -4.85
C LEU A 301 -23.94 -2.46 -3.93
N LEU A 302 -24.22 -1.19 -3.62
CA LEU A 302 -25.30 -0.74 -2.76
C LEU A 302 -26.19 0.30 -3.46
N PRO A 303 -27.51 0.26 -3.23
CA PRO A 303 -28.40 1.32 -3.68
C PRO A 303 -28.11 2.65 -2.96
N PRO A 304 -28.38 3.82 -3.57
CA PRO A 304 -28.02 5.14 -3.02
C PRO A 304 -28.47 5.39 -1.59
N ALA A 305 -29.65 4.90 -1.19
CA ALA A 305 -30.19 5.08 0.16
C ALA A 305 -29.37 4.37 1.26
N GLN A 306 -28.59 3.34 0.89
CA GLN A 306 -27.80 2.51 1.80
C GLN A 306 -26.33 2.89 1.83
N GLN A 307 -25.89 3.82 0.98
CA GLN A 307 -24.50 4.27 0.90
C GLN A 307 -24.13 5.12 2.12
N THR A 308 -23.13 4.69 2.88
CA THR A 308 -22.50 5.51 3.93
C THR A 308 -21.66 6.62 3.31
N TYR A 309 -20.98 6.30 2.23
CA TYR A 309 -20.09 7.17 1.47
C TYR A 309 -20.60 7.33 0.05
N SER A 310 -21.60 8.23 -0.11
CA SER A 310 -22.25 8.52 -1.41
C SER A 310 -21.28 9.16 -2.41
N GLN A 311 -21.64 9.21 -3.70
CA GLN A 311 -20.86 9.90 -4.72
C GLN A 311 -20.54 11.35 -4.30
N LYS A 312 -21.52 12.08 -3.73
CA LYS A 312 -21.29 13.44 -3.21
C LYS A 312 -20.18 13.52 -2.15
N TRP A 313 -20.01 12.48 -1.31
CA TRP A 313 -18.91 12.41 -0.36
C TRP A 313 -17.58 12.19 -1.09
N TRP A 314 -17.54 11.33 -2.10
CA TRP A 314 -16.36 11.05 -2.91
C TRP A 314 -15.91 12.27 -3.71
N ASP A 315 -16.81 13.08 -4.23
CA ASP A 315 -16.51 14.31 -4.97
C ASP A 315 -15.77 15.36 -4.14
N THR A 316 -15.79 15.23 -2.81
CA THR A 316 -15.03 16.08 -1.87
C THR A 316 -13.68 15.50 -1.46
N ARG A 317 -13.32 14.33 -1.97
CA ARG A 317 -12.08 13.65 -1.59
C ARG A 317 -10.97 13.92 -2.58
N VAL A 318 -9.73 13.91 -2.08
CA VAL A 318 -8.52 14.00 -2.89
C VAL A 318 -8.03 12.57 -3.14
N ALA A 319 -7.96 12.19 -4.40
CA ALA A 319 -7.39 10.93 -4.81
C ALA A 319 -5.86 10.94 -4.62
N GLY A 320 -5.30 9.83 -4.18
CA GLY A 320 -3.87 9.59 -4.33
C GLY A 320 -3.50 9.42 -5.81
N PRO A 321 -2.22 9.37 -6.16
CA PRO A 321 -1.79 9.19 -7.54
C PRO A 321 -2.19 7.80 -8.07
N SER A 322 -2.27 7.70 -9.37
CA SER A 322 -2.15 6.45 -10.09
C SER A 322 -0.68 6.17 -10.40
N ALA A 323 -0.43 5.13 -11.16
CA ALA A 323 0.90 4.79 -11.64
C ALA A 323 0.85 4.22 -13.05
N VAL A 324 1.93 4.46 -13.81
CA VAL A 324 2.31 3.58 -14.90
C VAL A 324 3.35 2.61 -14.32
N LEU A 325 3.05 1.31 -14.37
CA LEU A 325 3.97 0.26 -13.98
C LEU A 325 4.58 -0.37 -15.22
N VAL A 326 5.90 -0.63 -15.17
CA VAL A 326 6.61 -1.28 -16.27
C VAL A 326 7.39 -2.46 -15.72
N TYR A 327 7.14 -3.64 -16.27
CA TYR A 327 7.84 -4.88 -15.94
C TYR A 327 8.77 -5.23 -17.09
N LEU A 328 10.08 -5.33 -16.81
CA LEU A 328 11.09 -5.59 -17.82
C LEU A 328 11.93 -6.81 -17.43
N GLY A 329 11.94 -7.83 -18.30
CA GLY A 329 13.00 -8.83 -18.33
C GLY A 329 14.14 -8.30 -19.20
N VAL A 330 15.33 -8.17 -18.64
CA VAL A 330 16.50 -7.58 -19.30
C VAL A 330 17.62 -8.61 -19.37
N ARG A 331 18.17 -8.84 -20.56
CA ARG A 331 19.27 -9.78 -20.78
C ARG A 331 20.54 -9.31 -20.07
N GLY A 332 21.16 -10.20 -19.29
CA GLY A 332 22.40 -9.97 -18.57
C GLY A 332 22.25 -9.11 -17.31
N ARG A 333 23.36 -8.94 -16.60
CA ARG A 333 23.41 -8.25 -15.30
C ARG A 333 23.36 -6.72 -15.46
N MET A 334 22.78 -6.05 -14.46
CA MET A 334 22.77 -4.58 -14.31
C MET A 334 23.33 -4.20 -12.92
N THR A 335 24.65 -4.18 -12.77
CA THR A 335 25.32 -3.92 -11.48
C THR A 335 25.21 -2.46 -11.02
N GLN A 336 24.76 -1.55 -11.88
CA GLN A 336 24.59 -0.13 -11.60
C GLN A 336 23.40 0.15 -10.69
N LEU A 337 22.41 -0.75 -10.70
CA LEU A 337 21.22 -0.67 -9.86
C LEU A 337 21.36 -1.58 -8.64
N ASP A 338 20.79 -1.16 -7.53
CA ASP A 338 20.64 -2.00 -6.33
C ASP A 338 19.23 -2.60 -6.24
N HIS A 339 18.83 -3.18 -5.11
CA HIS A 339 17.51 -3.77 -4.97
C HIS A 339 16.41 -2.72 -5.16
N HIS A 340 16.48 -1.62 -4.41
CA HIS A 340 15.59 -0.47 -4.55
C HIS A 340 16.37 0.73 -5.06
N ASN A 341 15.84 1.41 -6.07
CA ASN A 341 16.43 2.59 -6.66
C ASN A 341 15.39 3.69 -6.84
N LEU A 342 15.71 4.88 -6.39
CA LEU A 342 14.89 6.08 -6.55
C LEU A 342 15.60 7.03 -7.52
N PHE A 343 14.87 7.57 -8.46
CA PHE A 343 15.36 8.54 -9.43
C PHE A 343 14.60 9.85 -9.20
N PHE A 344 15.25 10.84 -8.63
CA PHE A 344 14.62 12.09 -8.21
C PHE A 344 14.98 13.23 -9.15
N THR A 345 13.96 13.83 -9.78
CA THR A 345 14.09 15.06 -10.56
C THR A 345 14.39 16.26 -9.64
N SER A 346 15.03 17.28 -10.15
CA SER A 346 15.39 18.47 -9.36
C SER A 346 14.16 19.27 -8.94
N ASP A 347 13.18 19.44 -9.83
CA ASP A 347 11.96 20.20 -9.55
C ASP A 347 10.81 19.28 -9.09
N TRP A 348 10.74 19.07 -7.79
CA TRP A 348 9.65 18.31 -7.19
C TRP A 348 8.33 19.08 -7.12
N ASN A 349 8.36 20.42 -7.09
CA ASN A 349 7.13 21.21 -7.13
C ASN A 349 6.41 21.03 -8.45
N ASP A 350 7.13 21.10 -9.59
CA ASP A 350 6.56 20.80 -10.91
C ASP A 350 6.12 19.33 -10.98
N ASN A 351 6.98 18.38 -10.57
CA ASN A 351 6.68 16.95 -10.63
C ASN A 351 5.38 16.59 -9.87
N PHE A 352 5.24 17.01 -8.63
CA PHE A 352 4.01 16.79 -7.84
C PHE A 352 2.84 17.66 -8.31
N GLY A 353 3.14 18.90 -8.74
CA GLY A 353 2.14 19.81 -9.31
C GLY A 353 1.41 19.19 -10.50
N ARG A 354 2.13 18.59 -11.43
CA ARG A 354 1.55 17.89 -12.59
C ARG A 354 0.64 16.73 -12.21
N ILE A 355 0.95 16.02 -11.12
CA ILE A 355 0.16 14.87 -10.67
C ILE A 355 -1.13 15.30 -9.97
N PHE A 356 -1.06 16.34 -9.12
CA PHE A 356 -2.15 16.67 -8.19
C PHE A 356 -2.94 17.93 -8.55
N ASN A 357 -2.36 18.88 -9.30
CA ASN A 357 -2.97 20.17 -9.60
C ASN A 357 -3.47 20.24 -11.06
N GLU A 358 -4.56 20.96 -11.30
CA GLU A 358 -5.05 21.19 -12.66
C GLU A 358 -4.26 22.29 -13.40
N PRO A 359 -3.95 22.11 -14.69
CA PRO A 359 -4.21 20.94 -15.51
C PRO A 359 -3.23 19.80 -15.20
N ARG A 360 -3.77 18.60 -14.94
CA ARG A 360 -2.94 17.43 -14.63
C ARG A 360 -2.26 16.88 -15.88
N SER A 361 -1.05 16.35 -15.70
CA SER A 361 -0.29 15.70 -16.78
C SER A 361 0.70 14.69 -16.21
N ILE A 362 1.18 13.79 -17.04
CA ILE A 362 2.29 12.90 -16.69
C ILE A 362 3.56 13.76 -16.61
N PRO A 363 4.33 13.71 -15.50
CA PRO A 363 5.61 14.39 -15.40
C PRO A 363 6.63 13.85 -16.43
N ASP A 364 7.41 14.75 -17.05
CA ASP A 364 8.54 14.41 -17.91
C ASP A 364 9.61 15.52 -17.79
N PRO A 365 10.80 15.20 -17.23
CA PRO A 365 11.18 13.94 -16.59
C PRO A 365 10.36 13.65 -15.32
N ALA A 366 10.18 12.38 -15.00
CA ALA A 366 9.45 11.96 -13.81
C ALA A 366 10.38 11.50 -12.68
N SER A 367 10.01 11.76 -11.43
CA SER A 367 10.61 11.04 -10.31
C SER A 367 10.03 9.63 -10.29
N ILE A 368 10.89 8.61 -10.44
CA ILE A 368 10.48 7.22 -10.60
C ILE A 368 11.14 6.30 -9.56
N TYR A 369 10.49 5.17 -9.32
CA TYR A 369 11.05 4.09 -8.52
C TYR A 369 11.36 2.86 -9.39
N VAL A 370 12.49 2.22 -9.14
CA VAL A 370 12.94 1.02 -9.85
C VAL A 370 13.35 -0.06 -8.84
N CYS A 371 12.70 -1.22 -8.90
CA CYS A 371 13.07 -2.38 -8.12
C CYS A 371 13.80 -3.40 -9.01
N ARG A 372 14.93 -3.91 -8.52
CA ARG A 372 15.72 -5.00 -9.12
C ARG A 372 15.87 -6.13 -8.11
N PRO A 373 14.83 -6.94 -7.88
CA PRO A 373 14.86 -7.94 -6.81
C PRO A 373 15.87 -9.06 -7.04
N ASN A 374 16.26 -9.33 -8.30
CA ASN A 374 17.25 -10.38 -8.60
C ASN A 374 18.68 -10.05 -8.11
N THR A 375 18.95 -8.87 -7.58
CA THR A 375 20.21 -8.59 -6.88
C THR A 375 20.29 -9.35 -5.54
N THR A 376 19.13 -9.60 -4.94
CA THR A 376 18.98 -10.25 -3.63
C THR A 376 18.44 -11.67 -3.75
N ASP A 377 17.55 -11.90 -4.73
CA ASP A 377 16.87 -13.16 -4.97
C ASP A 377 17.13 -13.66 -6.39
N PRO A 378 18.06 -14.63 -6.57
CA PRO A 378 18.41 -15.13 -7.90
C PRO A 378 17.31 -15.94 -8.57
N PHE A 379 16.24 -16.31 -7.86
CA PHE A 379 15.17 -17.16 -8.37
C PHE A 379 14.03 -16.39 -9.08
N VAL A 380 14.11 -15.06 -9.13
CA VAL A 380 13.07 -14.23 -9.77
C VAL A 380 13.42 -13.81 -11.21
N ALA A 381 14.59 -14.20 -11.71
CA ALA A 381 15.00 -14.02 -13.10
C ALA A 381 15.81 -15.23 -13.58
N PRO A 382 15.81 -15.56 -14.89
CA PRO A 382 16.56 -16.69 -15.42
C PRO A 382 18.06 -16.40 -15.48
N GLY A 383 18.89 -17.35 -15.05
CA GLY A 383 20.34 -17.31 -15.18
C GLY A 383 20.97 -16.03 -14.58
N SER A 384 21.62 -15.24 -15.45
CA SER A 384 22.22 -13.96 -15.07
C SER A 384 21.41 -12.75 -15.50
N ASP A 385 20.20 -12.95 -15.99
CA ASP A 385 19.33 -11.89 -16.47
C ASP A 385 18.77 -11.05 -15.30
N THR A 386 18.26 -9.89 -15.64
CA THR A 386 17.76 -8.91 -14.67
C THR A 386 16.27 -8.71 -14.85
N ASN A 387 15.50 -8.76 -13.76
CA ASN A 387 14.13 -8.27 -13.76
C ASN A 387 14.07 -6.86 -13.14
N LEU A 388 13.31 -5.98 -13.79
CA LEU A 388 13.05 -4.63 -13.29
C LEU A 388 11.55 -4.42 -13.17
N PHE A 389 11.14 -3.89 -12.03
CA PHE A 389 9.85 -3.27 -11.83
C PHE A 389 10.04 -1.76 -11.75
N VAL A 390 9.38 -1.01 -12.63
CA VAL A 390 9.46 0.45 -12.67
C VAL A 390 8.09 1.03 -12.33
N LEU A 391 8.04 1.99 -11.42
CA LEU A 391 6.85 2.73 -11.04
C LEU A 391 7.02 4.21 -11.36
N ILE A 392 6.12 4.73 -12.17
CA ILE A 392 6.04 6.14 -12.58
C ILE A 392 4.75 6.69 -11.98
N PRO A 393 4.79 7.58 -10.98
CA PRO A 393 3.59 8.22 -10.46
C PRO A 393 2.95 9.11 -11.52
N VAL A 394 1.64 8.95 -11.72
CA VAL A 394 0.86 9.72 -12.70
C VAL A 394 -0.46 10.18 -12.07
N PRO A 395 -1.19 11.13 -12.67
CA PRO A 395 -2.52 11.51 -12.21
C PRO A 395 -3.47 10.32 -12.08
N ALA A 396 -4.37 10.39 -11.11
CA ALA A 396 -5.48 9.45 -10.97
C ALA A 396 -6.54 9.73 -12.02
N ASP A 397 -6.33 9.24 -13.23
CA ASP A 397 -7.17 9.44 -14.39
C ASP A 397 -7.14 8.21 -15.32
N PRO A 398 -8.21 7.39 -15.36
CA PRO A 398 -8.28 6.25 -16.27
C PRO A 398 -8.19 6.60 -17.76
N SER A 399 -8.42 7.87 -18.15
CA SER A 399 -8.31 8.29 -19.55
C SER A 399 -6.86 8.29 -20.07
N ILE A 400 -5.84 8.27 -19.19
CA ILE A 400 -4.43 8.03 -19.54
C ILE A 400 -4.28 6.68 -20.25
N GLY A 401 -5.08 5.69 -19.87
CA GLY A 401 -5.22 4.44 -20.60
C GLY A 401 -4.73 3.20 -19.85
N ALA A 402 -4.81 2.09 -20.55
CA ALA A 402 -4.36 0.76 -20.11
C ALA A 402 -2.95 0.46 -20.59
N GLY A 403 -2.26 -0.41 -19.87
CA GLY A 403 -1.02 -1.00 -20.32
C GLY A 403 -1.22 -2.11 -21.35
N GLY A 404 -0.13 -2.79 -21.67
CA GLY A 404 -0.14 -3.90 -22.62
C GLY A 404 1.15 -4.72 -22.58
N LEU A 405 1.20 -5.74 -23.39
CA LEU A 405 2.41 -6.53 -23.64
C LEU A 405 3.19 -5.95 -24.82
N ASP A 406 4.49 -6.04 -24.75
CA ASP A 406 5.42 -5.77 -25.85
C ASP A 406 5.19 -4.39 -26.53
N GLY A 407 4.85 -3.36 -25.73
CA GLY A 407 4.65 -1.99 -26.19
C GLY A 407 3.27 -1.70 -26.82
N GLN A 408 2.29 -2.59 -26.63
CA GLN A 408 0.95 -2.47 -27.23
C GLN A 408 -0.09 -1.84 -26.27
N GLY A 409 0.35 -1.16 -25.21
CA GLY A 409 -0.52 -0.37 -24.35
C GLY A 409 -1.02 0.92 -25.01
N SER A 410 -1.81 1.67 -24.26
CA SER A 410 -2.29 3.00 -24.69
C SER A 410 -1.11 3.95 -24.94
N PRO A 411 -1.20 4.85 -25.94
CA PRO A 411 -0.05 5.69 -26.36
C PRO A 411 0.60 6.48 -25.23
N GLN A 412 -0.17 7.06 -24.32
CA GLN A 412 0.36 7.82 -23.18
C GLN A 412 1.10 6.93 -22.17
N VAL A 413 0.59 5.72 -21.92
CA VAL A 413 1.22 4.72 -21.02
C VAL A 413 2.55 4.27 -21.60
N GLU A 414 2.58 3.95 -22.90
CA GLU A 414 3.81 3.51 -23.56
C GLU A 414 4.84 4.63 -23.72
N ALA A 415 4.39 5.87 -23.94
CA ALA A 415 5.28 7.05 -23.97
C ALA A 415 5.96 7.26 -22.61
N ALA A 416 5.19 7.21 -21.50
CA ALA A 416 5.74 7.31 -20.15
C ALA A 416 6.72 6.17 -19.84
N ALA A 417 6.40 4.94 -20.25
CA ALA A 417 7.28 3.78 -20.08
C ALA A 417 8.61 3.96 -20.86
N ASN A 418 8.54 4.44 -22.11
CA ASN A 418 9.73 4.69 -22.94
C ASN A 418 10.60 5.81 -22.34
N ALA A 419 9.98 6.91 -21.86
CA ALA A 419 10.69 8.00 -21.19
C ALA A 419 11.43 7.50 -19.94
N ALA A 420 10.78 6.68 -19.12
CA ALA A 420 11.39 6.09 -17.92
C ALA A 420 12.55 5.13 -18.28
N ILE A 421 12.40 4.28 -19.29
CA ILE A 421 13.48 3.38 -19.76
C ILE A 421 14.69 4.22 -20.22
N ALA A 422 14.46 5.28 -21.01
CA ALA A 422 15.52 6.18 -21.46
C ALA A 422 16.17 6.95 -20.28
N GLN A 423 15.39 7.35 -19.27
CA GLN A 423 15.90 8.00 -18.06
C GLN A 423 16.79 7.05 -17.27
N ILE A 424 16.37 5.80 -17.03
CA ILE A 424 17.16 4.77 -16.35
C ILE A 424 18.47 4.52 -17.12
N ALA A 425 18.39 4.32 -18.44
CA ALA A 425 19.56 4.09 -19.29
C ALA A 425 20.61 5.20 -19.15
N ARG A 426 20.16 6.46 -19.18
CA ARG A 426 21.02 7.63 -19.06
C ARG A 426 21.57 7.82 -17.64
N TRP A 427 20.70 7.78 -16.61
CA TRP A 427 21.11 8.11 -15.24
C TRP A 427 21.90 7.01 -14.58
N ALA A 428 21.56 5.75 -14.82
CA ALA A 428 22.32 4.60 -14.34
C ALA A 428 23.48 4.19 -15.26
N LYS A 429 23.74 4.92 -16.36
CA LYS A 429 24.83 4.65 -17.32
C LYS A 429 24.75 3.23 -17.91
N VAL A 430 23.57 2.85 -18.38
CA VAL A 430 23.30 1.58 -19.09
C VAL A 430 22.71 1.90 -20.48
N PRO A 431 23.54 2.40 -21.42
CA PRO A 431 23.05 2.94 -22.69
C PRO A 431 22.35 1.90 -23.58
N ASP A 432 22.69 0.62 -23.43
CA ASP A 432 22.15 -0.52 -24.17
C ASP A 432 20.87 -1.14 -23.54
N LEU A 433 20.29 -0.50 -22.51
CA LEU A 433 19.16 -1.05 -21.77
C LEU A 433 17.99 -1.44 -22.68
N ALA A 434 17.60 -0.55 -23.60
CA ALA A 434 16.45 -0.78 -24.48
C ALA A 434 16.64 -2.00 -25.40
N GLU A 435 17.86 -2.24 -25.89
CA GLU A 435 18.21 -3.35 -26.79
C GLU A 435 18.23 -4.70 -26.04
N ARG A 436 18.42 -4.66 -24.72
CA ARG A 436 18.50 -5.83 -23.85
C ARG A 436 17.15 -6.29 -23.31
N ILE A 437 16.07 -5.53 -23.53
CA ILE A 437 14.73 -5.90 -23.05
C ILE A 437 14.21 -7.09 -23.87
N VAL A 438 13.88 -8.19 -23.18
CA VAL A 438 13.34 -9.43 -23.77
C VAL A 438 11.92 -9.74 -23.29
N VAL A 439 11.50 -9.17 -22.16
CA VAL A 439 10.13 -9.22 -21.66
C VAL A 439 9.72 -7.78 -21.33
N ARG A 440 8.54 -7.38 -21.80
CA ARG A 440 7.97 -6.06 -21.50
C ARG A 440 6.47 -6.18 -21.25
N ARG A 441 6.01 -5.61 -20.15
CA ARG A 441 4.59 -5.39 -19.86
C ARG A 441 4.42 -4.04 -19.19
N THR A 442 3.34 -3.33 -19.54
CA THR A 442 2.93 -2.11 -18.87
C THR A 442 1.56 -2.29 -18.21
N ILE A 443 1.28 -1.51 -17.18
CA ILE A 443 -0.01 -1.35 -16.50
C ILE A 443 -0.26 0.15 -16.40
N GLY A 444 -1.47 0.60 -16.69
CA GLY A 444 -1.86 2.00 -16.58
C GLY A 444 -3.07 2.23 -15.67
N PRO A 445 -3.49 3.49 -15.51
CA PRO A 445 -4.62 3.85 -14.64
C PRO A 445 -5.94 3.14 -14.99
N ALA A 446 -6.20 2.86 -16.28
CA ALA A 446 -7.38 2.13 -16.71
C ALA A 446 -7.38 0.67 -16.23
N ASP A 447 -6.21 0.03 -16.13
CA ASP A 447 -6.10 -1.34 -15.61
C ASP A 447 -6.42 -1.37 -14.11
N PHE A 448 -5.94 -0.40 -13.32
CA PHE A 448 -6.33 -0.30 -11.91
C PHE A 448 -7.84 -0.13 -11.74
N ALA A 449 -8.47 0.70 -12.56
CA ALA A 449 -9.92 0.88 -12.56
C ALA A 449 -10.66 -0.40 -13.00
N GLY A 450 -10.20 -1.07 -14.07
CA GLY A 450 -10.82 -2.28 -14.63
C GLY A 450 -10.60 -3.52 -13.80
N ASP A 451 -9.31 -3.83 -13.50
CA ASP A 451 -8.93 -5.08 -12.87
C ASP A 451 -9.14 -5.08 -11.35
N LEU A 452 -9.07 -3.92 -10.69
CA LEU A 452 -9.18 -3.80 -9.24
C LEU A 452 -10.37 -2.95 -8.80
N ASN A 453 -11.18 -2.43 -9.72
CA ASN A 453 -12.30 -1.50 -9.49
C ASN A 453 -11.88 -0.26 -8.67
N THR A 454 -10.65 0.23 -8.82
CA THR A 454 -10.17 1.33 -7.98
C THR A 454 -10.78 2.66 -8.38
N TRP A 455 -11.12 3.47 -7.38
CA TRP A 455 -11.62 4.81 -7.57
C TRP A 455 -10.64 5.67 -8.38
N LEU A 456 -11.10 6.23 -9.51
CA LEU A 456 -10.30 7.03 -10.45
C LEU A 456 -9.01 6.34 -10.94
N GLY A 457 -8.94 5.01 -10.91
CA GLY A 457 -7.73 4.28 -11.29
C GLY A 457 -6.54 4.50 -10.35
N THR A 458 -6.75 4.90 -9.10
CA THR A 458 -5.67 5.13 -8.13
C THR A 458 -4.89 3.86 -7.83
N ALA A 459 -3.56 3.97 -7.73
CA ALA A 459 -2.72 2.87 -7.27
C ALA A 459 -2.90 2.60 -5.76
N LEU A 460 -3.11 3.65 -4.95
CA LEU A 460 -3.09 3.59 -3.49
C LEU A 460 -4.45 3.91 -2.82
N GLY A 461 -5.39 4.55 -3.53
CA GLY A 461 -6.67 5.01 -2.98
C GLY A 461 -6.64 6.47 -2.51
N PRO A 462 -7.51 6.90 -1.56
CA PRO A 462 -7.58 8.28 -1.08
C PRO A 462 -6.28 8.74 -0.41
N SER A 463 -5.80 9.93 -0.78
CA SER A 463 -4.57 10.54 -0.28
C SER A 463 -4.59 10.75 1.25
N HIS A 464 -3.44 10.63 1.92
CA HIS A 464 -3.25 10.87 3.35
C HIS A 464 -3.00 12.35 3.66
N ILE A 465 -3.93 13.22 3.27
CA ILE A 465 -3.99 14.59 3.77
C ILE A 465 -4.72 14.64 5.12
N LEU A 466 -4.53 15.70 5.88
CA LEU A 466 -5.11 15.83 7.24
C LEU A 466 -6.62 15.50 7.29
N LYS A 467 -7.39 16.05 6.34
CA LYS A 467 -8.85 15.86 6.26
C LYS A 467 -9.29 14.44 5.82
N GLN A 468 -8.33 13.55 5.53
CA GLN A 468 -8.56 12.17 5.08
C GLN A 468 -7.73 11.15 5.85
N SER A 469 -7.15 11.54 6.99
CA SER A 469 -6.31 10.68 7.84
C SER A 469 -6.97 10.42 9.18
N ALA A 470 -6.55 9.38 9.88
CA ALA A 470 -7.03 8.98 11.21
C ALA A 470 -8.57 8.91 11.27
N PHE A 471 -9.20 9.60 12.22
CA PHE A 471 -10.66 9.60 12.41
C PHE A 471 -11.46 10.30 11.29
N PHE A 472 -10.81 11.07 10.41
CA PHE A 472 -11.45 11.64 9.21
C PHE A 472 -11.48 10.66 8.03
N ARG A 473 -10.75 9.55 8.12
CA ARG A 473 -10.78 8.49 7.12
C ARG A 473 -12.07 7.68 7.22
N ALA A 474 -12.45 7.03 6.13
CA ALA A 474 -13.60 6.13 6.12
C ALA A 474 -13.45 5.02 7.17
N GLY A 475 -14.49 4.81 7.96
CA GLY A 475 -14.50 3.80 9.03
C GLY A 475 -14.70 2.37 8.51
N ASN A 476 -14.50 1.40 9.38
CA ASN A 476 -14.58 -0.03 9.06
C ASN A 476 -16.01 -0.61 9.19
N LYS A 477 -17.04 0.21 9.37
CA LYS A 477 -18.43 -0.24 9.54
C LYS A 477 -19.38 0.69 8.78
N SER A 478 -20.35 0.11 8.06
CA SER A 478 -21.42 0.88 7.44
C SER A 478 -22.27 1.57 8.50
N LYS A 479 -22.65 2.83 8.23
CA LYS A 479 -23.60 3.61 9.06
C LYS A 479 -25.05 3.42 8.62
N LYS A 480 -25.26 2.79 7.45
CA LYS A 480 -26.55 2.64 6.80
C LYS A 480 -27.06 1.21 6.76
N VAL A 481 -26.17 0.24 6.66
CA VAL A 481 -26.51 -1.18 6.56
C VAL A 481 -25.89 -1.92 7.75
N LYS A 482 -26.73 -2.58 8.54
CA LYS A 482 -26.29 -3.42 9.65
C LYS A 482 -25.70 -4.73 9.14
N GLY A 483 -24.65 -5.23 9.79
CA GLY A 483 -23.93 -6.42 9.34
C GLY A 483 -22.94 -6.17 8.20
N LEU A 484 -22.81 -4.93 7.66
CA LEU A 484 -21.86 -4.57 6.63
C LEU A 484 -20.64 -3.86 7.23
N TYR A 485 -19.45 -4.37 6.86
CA TYR A 485 -18.17 -3.86 7.33
C TYR A 485 -17.18 -3.68 6.16
N TYR A 486 -16.08 -2.93 6.42
CA TYR A 486 -15.04 -2.64 5.44
C TYR A 486 -13.66 -2.90 6.03
N SER A 487 -12.74 -3.43 5.23
CA SER A 487 -11.32 -3.54 5.57
C SER A 487 -10.42 -3.20 4.38
N GLY A 488 -9.22 -2.74 4.67
CA GLY A 488 -8.23 -2.43 3.64
C GLY A 488 -7.81 -0.97 3.57
N GLY A 489 -6.99 -0.65 2.57
CA GLY A 489 -6.31 0.64 2.46
C GLY A 489 -7.19 1.87 2.30
N SER A 490 -8.44 1.74 1.83
CA SER A 490 -9.38 2.86 1.73
C SER A 490 -10.05 3.21 3.07
N SER A 491 -10.04 2.30 4.05
CA SER A 491 -10.59 2.47 5.39
C SER A 491 -9.50 2.70 6.44
N ILE A 492 -9.89 2.91 7.71
CA ILE A 492 -8.97 3.00 8.84
C ILE A 492 -8.16 1.69 8.97
N PRO A 493 -6.82 1.76 9.23
CA PRO A 493 -6.00 2.95 9.50
C PRO A 493 -5.51 3.66 8.24
N GLY A 494 -5.44 3.02 7.08
CA GLY A 494 -5.04 3.65 5.84
C GLY A 494 -4.28 2.77 4.84
N ILE A 495 -3.45 3.43 4.02
CA ILE A 495 -2.68 2.82 2.93
C ILE A 495 -1.48 2.02 3.49
N GLY A 496 -1.17 0.92 2.85
CA GLY A 496 -0.01 0.06 3.13
C GLY A 496 -0.41 -1.38 3.47
N LEU A 497 0.46 -2.34 3.16
CA LEU A 497 0.19 -3.76 3.47
C LEU A 497 0.06 -4.01 4.98
N PRO A 498 0.95 -3.46 5.85
CA PRO A 498 0.78 -3.56 7.30
C PRO A 498 -0.55 -2.94 7.76
N MET A 499 -0.92 -1.80 7.18
CA MET A 499 -2.19 -1.12 7.50
C MET A 499 -3.40 -1.96 7.10
N CYS A 500 -3.31 -2.75 6.04
CA CYS A 500 -4.38 -3.67 5.64
C CYS A 500 -4.57 -4.81 6.66
N LEU A 501 -3.48 -5.34 7.23
CA LEU A 501 -3.54 -6.34 8.30
C LEU A 501 -4.17 -5.75 9.58
N ILE A 502 -3.73 -4.55 9.97
CA ILE A 502 -4.32 -3.81 11.10
C ILE A 502 -5.81 -3.50 10.84
N SER A 503 -6.19 -3.14 9.62
CA SER A 503 -7.60 -2.90 9.25
C SER A 503 -8.47 -4.14 9.46
N SER A 504 -7.92 -5.33 9.18
CA SER A 504 -8.61 -6.60 9.41
C SER A 504 -8.76 -6.91 10.90
N GLU A 505 -7.77 -6.56 11.71
CA GLU A 505 -7.87 -6.70 13.16
C GLU A 505 -8.87 -5.69 13.77
N ILE A 506 -8.89 -4.45 13.29
CA ILE A 506 -9.89 -3.43 13.68
C ILE A 506 -11.31 -3.92 13.34
N LEU A 507 -11.49 -4.63 12.23
CA LEU A 507 -12.76 -5.27 11.89
C LEU A 507 -13.20 -6.24 13.01
N ILE A 508 -12.32 -7.13 13.48
CA ILE A 508 -12.63 -8.06 14.57
C ILE A 508 -12.97 -7.29 15.86
N LYS A 509 -12.20 -6.26 16.19
CA LYS A 509 -12.51 -5.39 17.34
C LYS A 509 -13.89 -4.74 17.22
N ARG A 510 -14.27 -4.28 16.01
CA ARG A 510 -15.61 -3.74 15.74
C ARG A 510 -16.73 -4.77 15.96
N LEU A 511 -16.54 -5.99 15.49
CA LEU A 511 -17.49 -7.09 15.66
C LEU A 511 -17.65 -7.47 17.15
N ARG A 512 -16.55 -7.48 17.90
CA ARG A 512 -16.53 -7.78 19.34
C ARG A 512 -16.97 -6.60 20.23
N GLY A 513 -17.18 -5.40 19.67
CA GLY A 513 -17.45 -4.19 20.45
C GLY A 513 -16.24 -3.69 21.26
N ASP A 514 -15.03 -4.16 20.92
CA ASP A 514 -13.79 -3.74 21.56
C ASP A 514 -13.39 -2.33 21.12
N GLY A 515 -13.26 -1.43 22.08
CA GLY A 515 -12.83 -0.03 21.89
C GLY A 515 -11.41 0.25 22.35
N SER A 516 -10.60 -0.81 22.63
CA SER A 516 -9.19 -0.65 23.03
C SER A 516 -8.34 -0.05 21.90
N THR A 517 -7.18 0.52 22.24
CA THR A 517 -6.21 1.04 21.28
C THR A 517 -5.08 0.06 21.00
N GLU A 518 -5.00 -1.02 21.78
CA GLU A 518 -3.92 -2.00 21.74
C GLU A 518 -4.24 -3.11 20.73
N PRO A 519 -3.24 -3.82 20.20
CA PRO A 519 -3.45 -5.02 19.40
C PRO A 519 -4.26 -6.08 20.17
N LEU A 520 -4.95 -6.96 19.46
CA LEU A 520 -5.62 -8.11 20.04
C LEU A 520 -4.59 -9.09 20.63
N PRO A 521 -4.92 -9.81 21.73
CA PRO A 521 -4.01 -10.79 22.32
C PRO A 521 -3.75 -11.98 21.37
N GLU A 522 -2.52 -12.47 21.39
CA GLU A 522 -2.02 -13.62 20.62
C GLU A 522 -2.03 -14.91 21.46
N PRO A 523 -2.49 -16.05 20.91
CA PRO A 523 -3.26 -16.19 19.68
C PRO A 523 -4.69 -15.70 19.83
N LEU A 524 -5.37 -15.43 18.69
CA LEU A 524 -6.78 -15.04 18.70
C LEU A 524 -7.64 -16.22 19.16
N PHE A 525 -8.45 -16.02 20.19
CA PHE A 525 -9.43 -16.99 20.68
C PHE A 525 -10.83 -16.65 20.17
N PRO A 526 -11.62 -17.67 19.80
CA PRO A 526 -12.99 -17.46 19.34
C PRO A 526 -13.86 -16.78 20.40
N THR A 527 -14.71 -15.84 19.95
CA THR A 527 -15.79 -15.27 20.77
C THR A 527 -17.16 -15.70 20.25
N VAL A 528 -17.24 -16.17 19.02
CA VAL A 528 -18.45 -16.75 18.45
C VAL A 528 -18.47 -18.23 18.80
N ASP A 529 -19.51 -18.66 19.53
CA ASP A 529 -19.65 -20.05 19.94
C ASP A 529 -19.75 -20.98 18.72
N ARG A 530 -18.87 -21.98 18.67
CA ARG A 530 -18.85 -23.00 17.60
C ARG A 530 -19.87 -24.11 17.83
N THR A 531 -20.53 -24.12 19.00
CA THR A 531 -21.49 -25.15 19.38
C THR A 531 -22.91 -24.59 19.24
N VAL A 532 -23.58 -24.92 18.17
CA VAL A 532 -25.00 -25.26 18.15
C VAL A 532 -25.18 -26.49 17.26
#